data_fc3f497397fc497bcce2499581c24943
#
_entry.id   fc3f497397fc497bcce2499581c24943
#
_cell.length_a   1.000
_cell.length_b   1.000
_cell.length_c   1.000
_cell.angle_alpha   90.00
_cell.angle_beta   90.00
_cell.angle_gamma   90.00
#
_symmetry.space_group_name_H-M   'P 1'
#
loop_
_entity.id
_entity.type
_entity.pdbx_description
1 polymer ?
#
loop_
_entity_poly.entity_id
_entity_poly.type
_entity_poly.pdbx_seq_one_letter_code
_entity_poly.pdbx_strand_id
1 'polypeptide(L)'
;MNMLALTIILPLIGFVLLAFSRGRWSENVSAIVGVGSVGLAALVTAFIGVDFFANGEQAYSQPLWTWMSVGDFNIGFNLVLDGLSLTMLSVVTGVGFLIHMYASWYMRGEEGYSRFFAYTNLFIASMVVLVLADNLLLMYLGWEGVGLCSYLLIGFYYTDPKNGAAAMKAFVVTRVGDVFLAFALFILYNELGTLNFREMVELAPAHFADGNNMLMWATLMLLGGAVGKSAQLPLQTWLADAMAGPTPVSALIHAATMVTAGVYLIPRTHGLFLMTPEVLHLVGIVGAVTLLLAGFAALVQTDIKRVLAYSTMSQIGYMFLALGVQAWDAAIFHLMTHAFFKALLFLASGSVILACHHEQNIFKMGGLRKSIPLVYLCFLVGGAALSALPLVTAGFFSKDEILAGAMANGHINLMVAGLVGAFMTSLYTFRMIFIVFHGKEQIHAHAVKGVTHSLPLIVLLILSTFVGALIVPPLQGVLPQTTELAHGSMLTLEITSGVVAVVGILLAAWLWLGKRTLVTSIANSAPGRLLGTWWYNAWGFDWLYDKVFVKPFLGIAWLLKRDPLNSMMNIPAVLSRFAGKGLLLSENGYLRWYVASMSIGAVVVLALLMVLR
;
A
#
# COMPACT_ATOMS: atom_id res chain seq x y z
N MET A 1 -21.11 -25.09 -9.15
CA MET A 1 -19.76 -24.89 -9.69
C MET A 1 -19.06 -23.81 -8.87
N ASN A 2 -17.84 -24.08 -8.38
CA ASN A 2 -17.15 -23.17 -7.45
C ASN A 2 -16.52 -21.97 -8.18
N MET A 3 -17.35 -21.06 -8.68
CA MET A 3 -16.90 -19.93 -9.49
C MET A 3 -16.00 -18.94 -8.70
N LEU A 4 -16.26 -18.72 -7.41
CA LEU A 4 -15.42 -17.85 -6.60
C LEU A 4 -13.97 -18.37 -6.51
N ALA A 5 -13.80 -19.68 -6.35
CA ALA A 5 -12.47 -20.28 -6.31
C ALA A 5 -11.71 -20.11 -7.63
N LEU A 6 -12.40 -20.11 -8.78
CA LEU A 6 -11.76 -19.90 -10.09
C LEU A 6 -11.07 -18.54 -10.19
N THR A 7 -11.59 -17.50 -9.56
CA THR A 7 -10.95 -16.17 -9.57
C THR A 7 -9.61 -16.14 -8.85
N ILE A 8 -9.37 -17.09 -7.95
CA ILE A 8 -8.08 -17.29 -7.27
C ILE A 8 -7.21 -18.25 -8.09
N ILE A 9 -7.79 -19.36 -8.52
CA ILE A 9 -7.06 -20.47 -9.17
C ILE A 9 -6.47 -20.03 -10.50
N LEU A 10 -7.20 -19.27 -11.31
CA LEU A 10 -6.74 -18.87 -12.64
C LEU A 10 -5.47 -18.00 -12.61
N PRO A 11 -5.39 -16.91 -11.83
CA PRO A 11 -4.13 -16.18 -11.68
C PRO A 11 -3.03 -17.04 -11.05
N LEU A 12 -3.39 -17.92 -10.13
CA LEU A 12 -2.43 -18.81 -9.47
C LEU A 12 -1.84 -19.83 -10.45
N ILE A 13 -2.65 -20.38 -11.35
CA ILE A 13 -2.17 -21.25 -12.45
C ILE A 13 -1.21 -20.48 -13.35
N GLY A 14 -1.55 -19.24 -13.72
CA GLY A 14 -0.66 -18.37 -14.49
C GLY A 14 0.69 -18.18 -13.81
N PHE A 15 0.68 -17.92 -12.50
CA PHE A 15 1.90 -17.85 -11.70
C PHE A 15 2.71 -19.14 -11.74
N VAL A 16 2.08 -20.27 -11.49
CA VAL A 16 2.76 -21.58 -11.44
C VAL A 16 3.39 -21.92 -12.79
N LEU A 17 2.64 -21.76 -13.89
CA LEU A 17 3.14 -22.04 -15.24
C LEU A 17 4.34 -21.15 -15.59
N LEU A 18 4.27 -19.87 -15.30
CA LEU A 18 5.37 -18.93 -15.57
C LEU A 18 6.58 -19.19 -14.69
N ALA A 19 6.39 -19.55 -13.43
CA ALA A 19 7.47 -19.90 -12.52
C ALA A 19 8.20 -21.17 -12.97
N PHE A 20 7.46 -22.22 -13.36
CA PHE A 20 8.05 -23.46 -13.87
C PHE A 20 8.70 -23.32 -15.25
N SER A 21 8.27 -22.35 -16.05
CA SER A 21 8.91 -22.05 -17.35
C SER A 21 10.37 -21.58 -17.21
N ARG A 22 10.73 -21.04 -16.06
CA ARG A 22 12.07 -20.49 -15.75
C ARG A 22 12.59 -19.50 -16.81
N GLY A 23 11.68 -18.72 -17.40
CA GLY A 23 12.03 -17.77 -18.45
C GLY A 23 12.39 -18.39 -19.81
N ARG A 24 12.13 -19.66 -20.00
CA ARG A 24 12.42 -20.36 -21.28
C ARG A 24 11.41 -20.05 -22.38
N TRP A 25 10.22 -19.60 -22.01
CA TRP A 25 9.20 -19.23 -22.98
C TRP A 25 9.51 -17.86 -23.61
N SER A 26 9.04 -17.69 -24.85
CA SER A 26 9.10 -16.39 -25.50
C SER A 26 8.25 -15.35 -24.74
N GLU A 27 8.53 -14.08 -24.96
CA GLU A 27 7.74 -12.99 -24.37
C GLU A 27 6.26 -13.08 -24.78
N ASN A 28 5.96 -13.50 -26.02
CA ASN A 28 4.58 -13.67 -26.48
C ASN A 28 3.83 -14.74 -25.70
N VAL A 29 4.44 -15.89 -25.47
CA VAL A 29 3.83 -16.98 -24.70
C VAL A 29 3.68 -16.57 -23.24
N SER A 30 4.68 -15.96 -22.66
CA SER A 30 4.62 -15.43 -21.28
C SER A 30 3.53 -14.39 -21.12
N ALA A 31 3.35 -13.49 -22.08
CA ALA A 31 2.28 -12.49 -22.08
C ALA A 31 0.90 -13.14 -22.19
N ILE A 32 0.73 -14.11 -23.07
CA ILE A 32 -0.54 -14.83 -23.23
C ILE A 32 -0.93 -15.53 -21.92
N VAL A 33 0.00 -16.21 -21.29
CA VAL A 33 -0.26 -16.89 -20.00
C VAL A 33 -0.53 -15.86 -18.90
N GLY A 34 0.32 -14.85 -18.74
CA GLY A 34 0.22 -13.88 -17.67
C GLY A 34 -1.00 -12.97 -17.79
N VAL A 35 -1.27 -12.44 -18.96
CA VAL A 35 -2.43 -11.56 -19.19
C VAL A 35 -3.70 -12.39 -19.33
N GLY A 36 -3.64 -13.51 -20.02
CA GLY A 36 -4.79 -14.38 -20.28
C GLY A 36 -5.38 -14.99 -19.00
N SER A 37 -4.55 -15.40 -18.05
CA SER A 37 -5.01 -15.95 -16.77
C SER A 37 -5.79 -14.92 -15.95
N VAL A 38 -5.31 -13.71 -15.87
CA VAL A 38 -6.02 -12.60 -15.20
C VAL A 38 -7.26 -12.19 -15.98
N GLY A 39 -7.19 -12.18 -17.31
CA GLY A 39 -8.33 -11.92 -18.18
C GLY A 39 -9.47 -12.94 -18.01
N LEU A 40 -9.13 -14.23 -17.89
CA LEU A 40 -10.11 -15.26 -17.57
C LEU A 40 -10.70 -15.09 -16.18
N ALA A 41 -9.90 -14.69 -15.19
CA ALA A 41 -10.41 -14.35 -13.87
C ALA A 41 -11.39 -13.17 -13.92
N ALA A 42 -11.10 -12.14 -14.71
CA ALA A 42 -12.00 -11.01 -14.93
C ALA A 42 -13.31 -11.45 -15.61
N LEU A 43 -13.25 -12.33 -16.58
CA LEU A 43 -14.42 -12.90 -17.25
C LEU A 43 -15.28 -13.71 -16.27
N VAL A 44 -14.68 -14.56 -15.46
CA VAL A 44 -15.37 -15.29 -14.40
C VAL A 44 -16.02 -14.33 -13.41
N THR A 45 -15.36 -13.26 -13.05
CA THR A 45 -15.92 -12.19 -12.19
C THR A 45 -17.14 -11.55 -12.83
N ALA A 46 -17.13 -11.30 -14.13
CA ALA A 46 -18.28 -10.78 -14.85
C ALA A 46 -19.48 -11.74 -14.78
N PHE A 47 -19.25 -13.04 -14.96
CA PHE A 47 -20.31 -14.05 -14.78
C PHE A 47 -20.84 -14.11 -13.35
N ILE A 48 -19.95 -14.04 -12.36
CA ILE A 48 -20.32 -13.98 -10.95
C ILE A 48 -21.19 -12.75 -10.68
N GLY A 49 -20.84 -11.60 -11.23
CA GLY A 49 -21.61 -10.37 -11.08
C GLY A 49 -23.00 -10.45 -11.70
N VAL A 50 -23.11 -10.98 -12.91
CA VAL A 50 -24.39 -11.20 -13.57
C VAL A 50 -25.28 -12.15 -12.76
N ASP A 51 -24.72 -13.24 -12.27
CA ASP A 51 -25.44 -14.20 -11.43
C ASP A 51 -25.89 -13.59 -10.10
N PHE A 52 -25.03 -12.80 -9.47
CA PHE A 52 -25.34 -12.09 -8.22
C PHE A 52 -26.51 -11.13 -8.37
N PHE A 53 -26.53 -10.30 -9.42
CA PHE A 53 -27.64 -9.40 -9.68
C PHE A 53 -28.92 -10.14 -10.10
N ALA A 54 -28.81 -11.23 -10.85
CA ALA A 54 -29.96 -12.04 -11.26
C ALA A 54 -30.64 -12.73 -10.06
N ASN A 55 -29.89 -13.06 -9.01
CA ASN A 55 -30.40 -13.70 -7.79
C ASN A 55 -30.79 -12.70 -6.68
N GLY A 56 -30.99 -11.43 -7.01
CA GLY A 56 -31.49 -10.42 -6.08
C GLY A 56 -30.44 -9.91 -5.09
N GLU A 57 -29.18 -9.92 -5.47
CA GLU A 57 -28.06 -9.39 -4.67
C GLU A 57 -27.88 -10.08 -3.30
N GLN A 58 -28.19 -11.37 -3.22
CA GLN A 58 -28.05 -12.13 -1.99
C GLN A 58 -26.62 -12.59 -1.78
N ALA A 59 -26.08 -12.29 -0.61
CA ALA A 59 -24.78 -12.77 -0.18
C ALA A 59 -24.80 -14.31 -0.02
N TYR A 60 -23.68 -14.94 -0.43
CA TYR A 60 -23.48 -16.37 -0.22
C TYR A 60 -22.04 -16.66 0.11
N SER A 61 -21.81 -17.76 0.82
CA SER A 61 -20.48 -18.26 1.12
C SER A 61 -20.21 -19.57 0.39
N GLN A 62 -18.95 -19.81 0.11
CA GLN A 62 -18.46 -20.99 -0.59
C GLN A 62 -17.35 -21.63 0.24
N PRO A 63 -17.70 -22.59 1.12
CA PRO A 63 -16.68 -23.33 1.87
C PRO A 63 -15.92 -24.27 0.93
N LEU A 64 -14.59 -24.25 1.02
CA LEU A 64 -13.73 -25.10 0.19
C LEU A 64 -13.18 -26.28 1.00
N TRP A 65 -12.45 -26.01 2.07
CA TRP A 65 -11.93 -27.03 2.99
C TRP A 65 -11.60 -26.41 4.36
N THR A 66 -11.39 -27.25 5.36
CA THR A 66 -10.88 -26.80 6.65
C THR A 66 -9.38 -26.61 6.55
N TRP A 67 -8.92 -25.35 6.72
CA TRP A 67 -7.51 -25.01 6.60
C TRP A 67 -6.71 -25.40 7.86
N MET A 68 -7.20 -25.01 9.03
CA MET A 68 -6.57 -25.30 10.31
C MET A 68 -7.63 -25.82 11.29
N SER A 69 -7.30 -26.89 12.02
CA SER A 69 -8.16 -27.46 13.07
C SER A 69 -7.29 -27.97 14.20
N VAL A 70 -7.33 -27.30 15.34
CA VAL A 70 -6.59 -27.68 16.56
C VAL A 70 -7.47 -27.42 17.76
N GLY A 71 -8.00 -28.46 18.40
CA GLY A 71 -8.96 -28.32 19.48
C GLY A 71 -10.23 -27.58 19.02
N ASP A 72 -10.58 -26.52 19.72
CA ASP A 72 -11.73 -25.67 19.36
C ASP A 72 -11.40 -24.63 18.28
N PHE A 73 -10.13 -24.48 17.92
CA PHE A 73 -9.69 -23.58 16.87
C PHE A 73 -9.89 -24.23 15.50
N ASN A 74 -10.91 -23.77 14.78
CA ASN A 74 -11.25 -24.27 13.45
C ASN A 74 -11.37 -23.10 12.48
N ILE A 75 -10.49 -23.06 11.47
CA ILE A 75 -10.49 -22.04 10.42
C ILE A 75 -10.67 -22.72 9.07
N GLY A 76 -11.71 -22.32 8.35
CA GLY A 76 -11.97 -22.79 6.99
C GLY A 76 -11.31 -21.91 5.94
N PHE A 77 -10.92 -22.52 4.84
CA PHE A 77 -10.64 -21.79 3.60
C PHE A 77 -11.97 -21.57 2.89
N ASN A 78 -12.68 -20.57 3.36
CA ASN A 78 -14.05 -20.28 2.94
C ASN A 78 -14.08 -18.90 2.29
N LEU A 79 -14.81 -18.80 1.18
CA LEU A 79 -14.97 -17.58 0.41
C LEU A 79 -16.38 -17.03 0.59
N VAL A 80 -16.53 -15.72 0.62
CA VAL A 80 -17.80 -15.03 0.72
C VAL A 80 -17.97 -14.04 -0.43
N LEU A 81 -19.14 -14.01 -1.02
CA LEU A 81 -19.53 -12.98 -1.97
C LEU A 81 -20.71 -12.20 -1.42
N ASP A 82 -20.50 -10.92 -1.27
CA ASP A 82 -21.52 -9.91 -1.05
C ASP A 82 -21.25 -8.70 -1.96
N GLY A 83 -22.02 -7.63 -1.83
CA GLY A 83 -21.81 -6.44 -2.65
C GLY A 83 -20.43 -5.81 -2.47
N LEU A 84 -19.88 -5.83 -1.26
CA LEU A 84 -18.55 -5.32 -0.97
C LEU A 84 -17.45 -6.18 -1.61
N SER A 85 -17.50 -7.50 -1.42
CA SER A 85 -16.57 -8.44 -2.05
C SER A 85 -16.64 -8.37 -3.58
N LEU A 86 -17.83 -8.30 -4.15
CA LEU A 86 -18.01 -8.21 -5.60
C LEU A 86 -17.40 -6.92 -6.17
N THR A 87 -17.60 -5.80 -5.50
CA THR A 87 -17.00 -4.52 -5.90
C THR A 87 -15.48 -4.61 -5.92
N MET A 88 -14.89 -5.11 -4.84
CA MET A 88 -13.45 -5.27 -4.74
C MET A 88 -12.91 -6.29 -5.76
N LEU A 89 -13.57 -7.41 -5.91
CA LEU A 89 -13.20 -8.44 -6.90
C LEU A 89 -13.22 -7.89 -8.32
N SER A 90 -14.23 -7.10 -8.66
CA SER A 90 -14.37 -6.47 -9.97
C SER A 90 -13.27 -5.46 -10.25
N VAL A 91 -12.91 -4.65 -9.26
CA VAL A 91 -11.79 -3.70 -9.36
C VAL A 91 -10.47 -4.45 -9.54
N VAL A 92 -10.19 -5.42 -8.69
CA VAL A 92 -8.92 -6.18 -8.71
C VAL A 92 -8.73 -6.92 -10.02
N THR A 93 -9.74 -7.67 -10.46
CA THR A 93 -9.63 -8.48 -11.68
C THR A 93 -9.78 -7.64 -12.95
N GLY A 94 -10.72 -6.71 -12.99
CA GLY A 94 -11.00 -5.90 -14.17
C GLY A 94 -9.91 -4.87 -14.44
N VAL A 95 -9.63 -4.00 -13.50
CA VAL A 95 -8.54 -3.01 -13.64
C VAL A 95 -7.19 -3.73 -13.69
N GLY A 96 -7.01 -4.78 -12.90
CA GLY A 96 -5.82 -5.62 -12.94
C GLY A 96 -5.58 -6.24 -14.32
N PHE A 97 -6.61 -6.70 -15.00
CA PHE A 97 -6.49 -7.20 -16.38
C PHE A 97 -6.02 -6.12 -17.36
N LEU A 98 -6.59 -4.94 -17.29
CA LEU A 98 -6.18 -3.82 -18.14
C LEU A 98 -4.72 -3.43 -17.88
N ILE A 99 -4.30 -3.42 -16.64
CA ILE A 99 -2.89 -3.16 -16.26
C ILE A 99 -1.97 -4.26 -16.79
N HIS A 100 -2.36 -5.53 -16.70
CA HIS A 100 -1.58 -6.65 -17.25
C HIS A 100 -1.45 -6.56 -18.78
N MET A 101 -2.52 -6.19 -19.48
CA MET A 101 -2.50 -5.97 -20.92
C MET A 101 -1.50 -4.86 -21.30
N TYR A 102 -1.54 -3.74 -20.60
CA TYR A 102 -0.59 -2.65 -20.78
C TYR A 102 0.85 -3.10 -20.46
N ALA A 103 1.03 -3.85 -19.37
CA ALA A 103 2.32 -4.35 -18.96
C ALA A 103 2.97 -5.28 -20.00
N SER A 104 2.16 -6.02 -20.76
CA SER A 104 2.68 -6.86 -21.84
C SER A 104 3.39 -6.06 -22.94
N TRP A 105 2.96 -4.84 -23.16
CA TRP A 105 3.61 -3.88 -24.04
C TRP A 105 4.78 -3.16 -23.34
N TYR A 106 4.56 -2.67 -22.12
CA TYR A 106 5.54 -1.85 -21.39
C TYR A 106 6.84 -2.60 -21.07
N MET A 107 6.74 -3.87 -20.70
CA MET A 107 7.87 -4.69 -20.25
C MET A 107 8.63 -5.38 -21.40
N ARG A 108 8.26 -5.17 -22.66
CA ARG A 108 8.95 -5.77 -23.81
C ARG A 108 10.44 -5.45 -23.80
N GLY A 109 11.27 -6.46 -23.98
CA GLY A 109 12.72 -6.35 -23.98
C GLY A 109 13.38 -6.30 -22.61
N GLU A 110 12.61 -6.26 -21.53
CA GLU A 110 13.15 -6.28 -20.16
C GLU A 110 13.57 -7.69 -19.75
N GLU A 111 14.70 -7.77 -19.06
CA GLU A 111 15.13 -9.03 -18.43
C GLU A 111 14.11 -9.46 -17.35
N GLY A 112 13.75 -10.73 -17.35
CA GLY A 112 12.78 -11.25 -16.40
C GLY A 112 11.33 -10.98 -16.77
N TYR A 113 11.01 -10.82 -18.04
CA TYR A 113 9.64 -10.62 -18.53
C TYR A 113 8.66 -11.68 -17.99
N SER A 114 9.02 -12.94 -18.04
CA SER A 114 8.24 -14.05 -17.48
C SER A 114 8.11 -13.96 -15.96
N ARG A 115 9.20 -13.61 -15.27
CA ARG A 115 9.23 -13.42 -13.81
C ARG A 115 8.31 -12.28 -13.37
N PHE A 116 8.26 -11.19 -14.14
CA PHE A 116 7.34 -10.08 -13.88
C PHE A 116 5.89 -10.57 -13.85
N PHE A 117 5.46 -11.30 -14.88
CA PHE A 117 4.08 -11.81 -14.93
C PHE A 117 3.80 -12.91 -13.90
N ALA A 118 4.79 -13.70 -13.53
CA ALA A 118 4.65 -14.64 -12.42
C ALA A 118 4.32 -13.89 -11.11
N TYR A 119 5.06 -12.85 -10.79
CA TYR A 119 4.83 -12.05 -9.59
C TYR A 119 3.50 -11.30 -9.60
N THR A 120 3.14 -10.70 -10.73
CA THR A 120 1.88 -9.96 -10.84
C THR A 120 0.67 -10.88 -10.78
N ASN A 121 0.75 -12.08 -11.35
CA ASN A 121 -0.31 -13.09 -11.22
C ASN A 121 -0.48 -13.56 -9.77
N LEU A 122 0.61 -13.81 -9.06
CA LEU A 122 0.57 -14.15 -7.64
C LEU A 122 -0.01 -13.00 -6.81
N PHE A 123 0.30 -11.77 -7.18
CA PHE A 123 -0.22 -10.56 -6.55
C PHE A 123 -1.74 -10.47 -6.69
N ILE A 124 -2.28 -10.69 -7.87
CA ILE A 124 -3.73 -10.72 -8.11
C ILE A 124 -4.38 -11.86 -7.32
N ALA A 125 -3.82 -13.07 -7.36
CA ALA A 125 -4.35 -14.21 -6.59
C ALA A 125 -4.39 -13.91 -5.09
N SER A 126 -3.34 -13.33 -4.53
CA SER A 126 -3.28 -12.94 -3.12
C SER A 126 -4.30 -11.87 -2.76
N MET A 127 -4.49 -10.88 -3.63
CA MET A 127 -5.49 -9.83 -3.40
C MET A 127 -6.92 -10.36 -3.49
N VAL A 128 -7.19 -11.29 -4.40
CA VAL A 128 -8.49 -11.95 -4.50
C VAL A 128 -8.80 -12.78 -3.25
N VAL A 129 -7.82 -13.51 -2.70
CA VAL A 129 -7.97 -14.21 -1.41
C VAL A 129 -8.33 -13.21 -0.31
N LEU A 130 -7.65 -12.08 -0.25
CA LEU A 130 -7.90 -11.04 0.74
C LEU A 130 -9.36 -10.54 0.69
N VAL A 131 -9.87 -10.23 -0.49
CA VAL A 131 -11.21 -9.63 -0.63
C VAL A 131 -12.35 -10.64 -0.56
N LEU A 132 -12.10 -11.91 -0.82
CA LEU A 132 -13.11 -12.98 -0.74
C LEU A 132 -13.11 -13.74 0.58
N ALA A 133 -12.15 -13.53 1.46
CA ALA A 133 -12.05 -14.24 2.73
C ALA A 133 -13.30 -13.99 3.60
N ASP A 134 -13.84 -15.04 4.21
CA ASP A 134 -14.95 -14.94 5.14
C ASP A 134 -14.51 -14.76 6.60
N ASN A 135 -13.21 -14.90 6.85
CA ASN A 135 -12.62 -14.78 8.18
C ASN A 135 -11.32 -13.96 8.15
N LEU A 136 -10.97 -13.43 9.30
CA LEU A 136 -9.84 -12.51 9.43
C LEU A 136 -8.48 -13.21 9.22
N LEU A 137 -8.36 -14.50 9.54
CA LEU A 137 -7.10 -15.24 9.34
C LEU A 137 -6.85 -15.51 7.85
N LEU A 138 -7.87 -15.87 7.09
CA LEU A 138 -7.75 -16.04 5.64
C LEU A 138 -7.46 -14.70 4.96
N MET A 139 -8.10 -13.62 5.41
CA MET A 139 -7.75 -12.27 4.97
C MET A 139 -6.29 -11.96 5.27
N TYR A 140 -5.78 -12.35 6.43
CA TYR A 140 -4.37 -12.18 6.81
C TYR A 140 -3.42 -12.93 5.88
N LEU A 141 -3.78 -14.13 5.41
CA LEU A 141 -3.01 -14.83 4.39
C LEU A 141 -2.87 -14.02 3.10
N GLY A 142 -3.97 -13.48 2.60
CA GLY A 142 -3.96 -12.59 1.45
C GLY A 142 -3.18 -11.30 1.72
N TRP A 143 -3.29 -10.77 2.92
CA TRP A 143 -2.58 -9.58 3.40
C TRP A 143 -1.06 -9.75 3.34
N GLU A 144 -0.57 -10.86 3.84
CA GLU A 144 0.86 -11.22 3.76
C GLU A 144 1.29 -11.53 2.33
N GLY A 145 0.43 -12.17 1.55
CA GLY A 145 0.70 -12.47 0.14
C GLY A 145 0.91 -11.21 -0.70
N VAL A 146 0.08 -10.19 -0.55
CA VAL A 146 0.27 -8.92 -1.27
C VAL A 146 1.51 -8.18 -0.78
N GLY A 147 1.85 -8.29 0.50
CA GLY A 147 3.08 -7.75 1.05
C GLY A 147 4.33 -8.37 0.44
N LEU A 148 4.38 -9.69 0.30
CA LEU A 148 5.46 -10.41 -0.35
C LEU A 148 5.58 -10.02 -1.82
N CYS A 149 4.47 -10.03 -2.56
CA CYS A 149 4.48 -9.72 -3.99
C CYS A 149 4.90 -8.28 -4.25
N SER A 150 4.48 -7.33 -3.40
CA SER A 150 4.93 -5.94 -3.52
C SER A 150 6.43 -5.80 -3.30
N TYR A 151 6.98 -6.51 -2.32
CA TYR A 151 8.43 -6.58 -2.09
C TYR A 151 9.18 -7.06 -3.34
N LEU A 152 8.74 -8.17 -3.93
CA LEU A 152 9.36 -8.75 -5.12
C LEU A 152 9.25 -7.81 -6.33
N LEU A 153 8.13 -7.11 -6.48
CA LEU A 153 7.87 -6.24 -7.63
C LEU A 153 8.52 -4.85 -7.49
N ILE A 154 8.56 -4.27 -6.29
CA ILE A 154 9.28 -3.01 -6.04
C ILE A 154 10.78 -3.20 -6.28
N GLY A 155 11.32 -4.32 -5.84
CA GLY A 155 12.71 -4.71 -6.06
C GLY A 155 12.96 -5.46 -7.38
N PHE A 156 12.07 -5.37 -8.36
CA PHE A 156 12.17 -6.11 -9.62
C PHE A 156 13.49 -5.82 -10.36
N TYR A 157 13.90 -4.57 -10.43
CA TYR A 157 15.19 -4.16 -10.97
C TYR A 157 16.29 -4.29 -9.91
N TYR A 158 16.58 -5.51 -9.52
CA TYR A 158 17.41 -5.89 -8.37
C TYR A 158 18.90 -5.54 -8.51
N THR A 159 19.36 -5.24 -9.72
CA THR A 159 20.77 -4.89 -9.98
C THR A 159 21.18 -3.55 -9.36
N ASP A 160 20.24 -2.64 -9.15
CA ASP A 160 20.48 -1.40 -8.41
C ASP A 160 20.13 -1.60 -6.93
N PRO A 161 21.10 -1.49 -6.00
CA PRO A 161 20.86 -1.63 -4.56
C PRO A 161 19.81 -0.69 -3.99
N LYS A 162 19.59 0.48 -4.61
CA LYS A 162 18.56 1.43 -4.20
C LYS A 162 17.15 0.84 -4.31
N ASN A 163 16.91 0.05 -5.36
CA ASN A 163 15.63 -0.62 -5.55
C ASN A 163 15.39 -1.71 -4.49
N GLY A 164 16.44 -2.44 -4.13
CA GLY A 164 16.40 -3.39 -3.02
C GLY A 164 16.13 -2.72 -1.67
N ALA A 165 16.74 -1.56 -1.42
CA ALA A 165 16.50 -0.78 -0.21
C ALA A 165 15.03 -0.27 -0.16
N ALA A 166 14.48 0.19 -1.28
CA ALA A 166 13.09 0.61 -1.37
C ALA A 166 12.11 -0.56 -1.11
N ALA A 167 12.40 -1.73 -1.67
CA ALA A 167 11.62 -2.94 -1.44
C ALA A 167 11.66 -3.38 0.02
N MET A 168 12.83 -3.37 0.64
CA MET A 168 13.02 -3.67 2.06
C MET A 168 12.24 -2.69 2.95
N LYS A 169 12.31 -1.40 2.66
CA LYS A 169 11.56 -0.38 3.39
C LYS A 169 10.05 -0.63 3.30
N ALA A 170 9.52 -0.88 2.11
CA ALA A 170 8.11 -1.20 1.92
C ALA A 170 7.70 -2.44 2.71
N PHE A 171 8.51 -3.50 2.67
CA PHE A 171 8.24 -4.73 3.40
C PHE A 171 8.25 -4.51 4.91
N VAL A 172 9.27 -3.85 5.46
CA VAL A 172 9.41 -3.65 6.92
C VAL A 172 8.31 -2.73 7.45
N VAL A 173 8.05 -1.60 6.80
CA VAL A 173 7.03 -0.65 7.26
C VAL A 173 5.64 -1.27 7.21
N THR A 174 5.29 -1.96 6.13
CA THR A 174 3.99 -2.64 6.05
C THR A 174 3.91 -3.82 7.03
N ARG A 175 5.02 -4.50 7.31
CA ARG A 175 5.06 -5.58 8.31
C ARG A 175 4.78 -5.08 9.73
N VAL A 176 5.17 -3.85 10.07
CA VAL A 176 4.77 -3.25 11.35
C VAL A 176 3.24 -3.19 11.45
N GLY A 177 2.56 -2.78 10.39
CA GLY A 177 1.11 -2.83 10.30
C GLY A 177 0.56 -4.25 10.42
N ASP A 178 1.21 -5.23 9.79
CA ASP A 178 0.80 -6.63 9.82
C ASP A 178 0.91 -7.22 11.25
N VAL A 179 1.89 -6.78 12.03
CA VAL A 179 2.01 -7.15 13.45
C VAL A 179 0.83 -6.62 14.25
N PHE A 180 0.42 -5.38 14.03
CA PHE A 180 -0.79 -4.83 14.66
C PHE A 180 -2.04 -5.64 14.27
N LEU A 181 -2.16 -6.01 13.01
CA LEU A 181 -3.28 -6.84 12.55
C LEU A 181 -3.26 -8.23 13.21
N ALA A 182 -2.10 -8.83 13.38
CA ALA A 182 -1.96 -10.09 14.09
C ALA A 182 -2.41 -9.98 15.56
N PHE A 183 -2.08 -8.90 16.25
CA PHE A 183 -2.59 -8.65 17.59
C PHE A 183 -4.11 -8.48 17.64
N ALA A 184 -4.68 -7.81 16.63
CA ALA A 184 -6.13 -7.74 16.49
C ALA A 184 -6.77 -9.13 16.35
N LEU A 185 -6.18 -10.01 15.54
CA LEU A 185 -6.56 -11.41 15.40
C LEU A 185 -6.56 -12.14 16.76
N PHE A 186 -5.48 -12.01 17.51
CA PHE A 186 -5.33 -12.67 18.82
C PHE A 186 -6.36 -12.17 19.82
N ILE A 187 -6.57 -10.87 19.90
CA ILE A 187 -7.56 -10.28 20.82
C ILE A 187 -8.97 -10.76 20.44
N LEU A 188 -9.35 -10.66 19.19
CA LEU A 188 -10.70 -11.01 18.74
C LEU A 188 -10.98 -12.50 18.91
N TYR A 189 -10.02 -13.36 18.60
CA TYR A 189 -10.19 -14.80 18.83
C TYR A 189 -10.28 -15.13 20.32
N ASN A 190 -9.44 -14.54 21.14
CA ASN A 190 -9.44 -14.77 22.59
C ASN A 190 -10.75 -14.32 23.24
N GLU A 191 -11.30 -13.20 22.80
CA GLU A 191 -12.54 -12.65 23.37
C GLU A 191 -13.80 -13.31 22.81
N LEU A 192 -13.87 -13.54 21.48
CA LEU A 192 -15.09 -14.00 20.80
C LEU A 192 -15.09 -15.49 20.44
N GLY A 193 -13.91 -16.14 20.44
CA GLY A 193 -13.78 -17.54 20.06
C GLY A 193 -13.96 -17.82 18.56
N THR A 194 -14.04 -16.79 17.74
CA THR A 194 -14.23 -16.88 16.29
C THR A 194 -13.47 -15.78 15.57
N LEU A 195 -13.09 -16.03 14.30
CA LEU A 195 -12.53 -15.03 13.38
C LEU A 195 -13.39 -14.83 12.14
N ASN A 196 -14.53 -15.49 12.04
CA ASN A 196 -15.50 -15.27 10.98
C ASN A 196 -16.11 -13.87 11.13
N PHE A 197 -16.11 -13.08 10.06
CA PHE A 197 -16.54 -11.67 10.09
C PHE A 197 -17.98 -11.51 10.57
N ARG A 198 -18.89 -12.33 10.07
CA ARG A 198 -20.29 -12.27 10.44
C ARG A 198 -20.48 -12.63 11.92
N GLU A 199 -19.89 -13.73 12.36
CA GLU A 199 -19.97 -14.18 13.76
C GLU A 199 -19.38 -13.18 14.73
N MET A 200 -18.24 -12.56 14.40
CA MET A 200 -17.63 -11.51 15.23
C MET A 200 -18.57 -10.33 15.45
N VAL A 201 -19.21 -9.86 14.39
CA VAL A 201 -20.15 -8.73 14.46
C VAL A 201 -21.42 -9.10 15.23
N GLU A 202 -21.91 -10.34 15.10
CA GLU A 202 -23.08 -10.82 15.82
C GLU A 202 -22.81 -11.03 17.31
N LEU A 203 -21.64 -11.54 17.69
CA LEU A 203 -21.30 -11.86 19.08
C LEU A 203 -20.78 -10.66 19.89
N ALA A 204 -20.15 -9.67 19.23
CA ALA A 204 -19.50 -8.57 19.91
C ALA A 204 -20.44 -7.75 20.83
N PRO A 205 -21.67 -7.37 20.44
CA PRO A 205 -22.53 -6.57 21.30
C PRO A 205 -22.82 -7.19 22.66
N ALA A 206 -23.07 -8.50 22.71
CA ALA A 206 -23.35 -9.21 23.95
C ALA A 206 -22.07 -9.41 24.79
N HIS A 207 -20.95 -9.74 24.17
CA HIS A 207 -19.70 -10.02 24.84
C HIS A 207 -19.09 -8.77 25.49
N PHE A 208 -19.16 -7.62 24.82
CA PHE A 208 -18.57 -6.36 25.27
C PHE A 208 -19.55 -5.41 25.96
N ALA A 209 -20.76 -5.87 26.32
CA ALA A 209 -21.79 -5.07 26.99
C ALA A 209 -21.31 -4.50 28.34
N ASP A 210 -20.42 -5.17 29.05
CA ASP A 210 -19.93 -4.84 30.38
C ASP A 210 -18.81 -3.78 30.41
N GLY A 211 -18.55 -3.09 29.30
CA GLY A 211 -17.54 -2.02 29.22
C GLY A 211 -16.09 -2.51 29.17
N ASN A 212 -15.86 -3.71 28.69
CA ASN A 212 -14.53 -4.26 28.47
C ASN A 212 -13.78 -3.47 27.38
N ASN A 213 -12.62 -2.91 27.72
CA ASN A 213 -11.79 -2.10 26.81
C ASN A 213 -11.06 -2.91 25.73
N MET A 214 -11.15 -4.24 25.74
CA MET A 214 -10.43 -5.07 24.78
C MET A 214 -10.90 -4.87 23.35
N LEU A 215 -12.17 -4.53 23.11
CA LEU A 215 -12.65 -4.19 21.78
C LEU A 215 -12.01 -2.92 21.24
N MET A 216 -11.79 -1.91 22.07
CA MET A 216 -11.08 -0.68 21.69
C MET A 216 -9.63 -1.01 21.26
N TRP A 217 -8.95 -1.87 22.00
CA TRP A 217 -7.61 -2.33 21.61
C TRP A 217 -7.64 -3.12 20.30
N ALA A 218 -8.63 -3.99 20.11
CA ALA A 218 -8.79 -4.75 18.88
C ALA A 218 -8.98 -3.84 17.67
N THR A 219 -9.87 -2.85 17.76
CA THR A 219 -10.12 -1.90 16.66
C THR A 219 -8.93 -0.95 16.42
N LEU A 220 -8.21 -0.54 17.45
CA LEU A 220 -6.94 0.17 17.30
C LEU A 220 -5.91 -0.65 16.54
N MET A 221 -5.79 -1.94 16.85
CA MET A 221 -4.88 -2.84 16.16
C MET A 221 -5.31 -3.10 14.70
N LEU A 222 -6.61 -3.20 14.44
CA LEU A 222 -7.14 -3.25 13.07
C LEU A 222 -6.77 -1.98 12.29
N LEU A 223 -6.92 -0.81 12.90
CA LEU A 223 -6.50 0.45 12.31
C LEU A 223 -4.99 0.48 12.03
N GLY A 224 -4.17 -0.03 12.95
CA GLY A 224 -2.72 -0.17 12.76
C GLY A 224 -2.37 -1.02 11.54
N GLY A 225 -3.08 -2.12 11.33
CA GLY A 225 -2.95 -2.95 10.12
C GLY A 225 -3.37 -2.20 8.86
N ALA A 226 -4.49 -1.49 8.93
CA ALA A 226 -5.03 -0.73 7.81
C ALA A 226 -4.08 0.40 7.36
N VAL A 227 -3.53 1.18 8.29
CA VAL A 227 -2.61 2.28 7.94
C VAL A 227 -1.30 1.79 7.33
N GLY A 228 -0.87 0.57 7.67
CA GLY A 228 0.32 -0.04 7.07
C GLY A 228 0.17 -0.26 5.57
N LYS A 229 -0.83 -1.02 5.16
CA LYS A 229 -1.07 -1.31 3.73
C LYS A 229 -1.58 -0.10 2.96
N SER A 230 -2.42 0.71 3.56
CA SER A 230 -3.02 1.88 2.90
C SER A 230 -2.15 3.14 2.94
N ALA A 231 -0.93 3.05 3.45
CA ALA A 231 0.04 4.15 3.49
C ALA A 231 -0.54 5.43 4.11
N GLN A 232 -1.15 5.28 5.27
CA GLN A 232 -1.65 6.38 6.07
C GLN A 232 -0.73 6.61 7.27
N LEU A 233 -0.77 7.79 7.86
CA LEU A 233 0.01 8.10 9.06
C LEU A 233 -0.24 7.07 10.17
N PRO A 234 0.78 6.60 10.86
CA PRO A 234 2.21 6.96 10.77
C PRO A 234 3.06 6.05 9.86
N LEU A 235 2.44 5.15 9.08
CA LEU A 235 3.12 4.14 8.26
C LEU A 235 3.06 4.45 6.75
N GLN A 236 3.13 5.73 6.38
CA GLN A 236 3.00 6.18 4.99
C GLN A 236 4.33 6.23 4.21
N THR A 237 5.47 6.17 4.87
CA THR A 237 6.78 6.55 4.29
C THR A 237 7.26 5.64 3.17
N TRP A 238 6.75 4.43 3.08
CA TRP A 238 7.18 3.44 2.09
C TRP A 238 6.63 3.71 0.68
N LEU A 239 5.46 4.38 0.56
CA LEU A 239 4.70 4.41 -0.70
C LEU A 239 5.41 5.19 -1.80
N ALA A 240 5.98 6.35 -1.48
CA ALA A 240 6.71 7.17 -2.46
C ALA A 240 8.00 6.49 -2.95
N ASP A 241 8.69 5.77 -2.09
CA ASP A 241 9.90 5.02 -2.45
C ASP A 241 9.58 3.73 -3.24
N ALA A 242 8.36 3.23 -3.14
CA ALA A 242 7.86 2.11 -3.95
C ALA A 242 7.83 2.41 -5.46
N MET A 243 8.05 3.65 -5.86
CA MET A 243 8.19 4.06 -7.27
C MET A 243 9.46 3.51 -7.93
N ALA A 244 10.33 2.85 -7.20
CA ALA A 244 11.50 2.12 -7.73
C ALA A 244 11.11 0.93 -8.65
N GLY A 245 9.92 0.37 -8.49
CA GLY A 245 9.41 -0.70 -9.34
C GLY A 245 8.97 -0.24 -10.73
N PRO A 246 8.74 -1.19 -11.66
CA PRO A 246 8.18 -0.87 -12.97
C PRO A 246 6.83 -0.14 -12.87
N THR A 247 6.55 0.73 -13.81
CA THR A 247 5.32 1.55 -13.76
C THR A 247 4.01 0.75 -13.70
N PRO A 248 3.86 -0.38 -14.41
CA PRO A 248 2.65 -1.22 -14.22
C PRO A 248 2.47 -1.74 -12.80
N VAL A 249 3.57 -2.00 -12.08
CA VAL A 249 3.52 -2.35 -10.65
C VAL A 249 2.98 -1.19 -9.83
N SER A 250 3.43 0.02 -10.12
CA SER A 250 2.93 1.23 -9.47
C SER A 250 1.42 1.38 -9.67
N ALA A 251 0.94 1.14 -10.88
CA ALA A 251 -0.50 1.15 -11.19
C ALA A 251 -1.25 0.09 -10.38
N LEU A 252 -0.75 -1.14 -10.29
CA LEU A 252 -1.38 -2.21 -9.50
C LEU A 252 -1.44 -1.86 -8.01
N ILE A 253 -0.33 -1.45 -7.42
CA ILE A 253 -0.25 -1.12 -5.99
C ILE A 253 -1.19 0.03 -5.64
N HIS A 254 -1.19 1.10 -6.44
CA HIS A 254 -1.84 2.37 -6.11
C HIS A 254 -3.31 2.43 -6.51
N ALA A 255 -3.73 1.68 -7.52
CA ALA A 255 -5.09 1.75 -8.04
C ALA A 255 -5.98 0.60 -7.57
N ALA A 256 -5.53 -0.64 -7.77
CA ALA A 256 -6.42 -1.80 -7.73
C ALA A 256 -6.20 -2.73 -6.53
N THR A 257 -5.06 -2.66 -5.84
CA THR A 257 -4.71 -3.73 -4.91
C THR A 257 -4.26 -3.24 -3.53
N MET A 258 -2.98 -3.17 -3.26
CA MET A 258 -2.40 -3.12 -1.91
C MET A 258 -2.91 -1.95 -1.05
N VAL A 259 -2.95 -0.74 -1.60
CA VAL A 259 -3.39 0.44 -0.84
C VAL A 259 -4.89 0.45 -0.55
N THR A 260 -5.68 -0.35 -1.25
CA THR A 260 -7.10 -0.51 -1.02
C THR A 260 -7.43 -1.48 0.13
N ALA A 261 -6.46 -2.27 0.56
CA ALA A 261 -6.64 -3.30 1.56
C ALA A 261 -7.12 -2.75 2.92
N GLY A 262 -6.53 -1.66 3.39
CA GLY A 262 -6.96 -1.02 4.63
C GLY A 262 -8.34 -0.38 4.53
N VAL A 263 -8.65 0.21 3.38
CA VAL A 263 -9.98 0.77 3.09
C VAL A 263 -11.04 -0.33 3.04
N TYR A 264 -10.68 -1.53 2.62
CA TYR A 264 -11.57 -2.69 2.62
C TYR A 264 -11.74 -3.31 4.02
N LEU A 265 -10.66 -3.40 4.80
CA LEU A 265 -10.67 -4.02 6.13
C LEU A 265 -11.64 -3.32 7.08
N ILE A 266 -11.65 -2.01 7.12
CA ILE A 266 -12.49 -1.23 8.07
C ILE A 266 -13.98 -1.42 7.77
N PRO A 267 -14.49 -1.27 6.53
CA PRO A 267 -15.88 -1.58 6.23
C PRO A 267 -16.25 -3.04 6.48
N ARG A 268 -15.35 -3.97 6.20
CA ARG A 268 -15.60 -5.40 6.46
C ARG A 268 -15.83 -5.68 7.94
N THR A 269 -15.21 -4.92 8.81
CA THR A 269 -15.34 -4.99 10.27
C THR A 269 -16.11 -3.81 10.87
N HIS A 270 -16.97 -3.16 10.08
CA HIS A 270 -17.69 -1.94 10.49
C HIS A 270 -18.48 -2.09 11.78
N GLY A 271 -19.06 -3.26 12.03
CA GLY A 271 -19.81 -3.51 13.26
C GLY A 271 -18.96 -3.38 14.52
N LEU A 272 -17.68 -3.72 14.46
CA LEU A 272 -16.73 -3.53 15.56
C LEU A 272 -16.36 -2.05 15.75
N PHE A 273 -16.11 -1.35 14.66
CA PHE A 273 -15.76 0.08 14.70
C PHE A 273 -16.93 0.96 15.16
N LEU A 274 -18.17 0.60 14.84
CA LEU A 274 -19.36 1.30 15.34
C LEU A 274 -19.51 1.19 16.86
N MET A 275 -19.01 0.14 17.48
CA MET A 275 -18.98 -0.03 18.93
C MET A 275 -17.81 0.72 19.61
N THR A 276 -16.87 1.24 18.85
CA THR A 276 -15.71 2.00 19.32
C THR A 276 -15.62 3.34 18.61
N PRO A 277 -16.53 4.27 18.88
CA PRO A 277 -16.63 5.54 18.14
C PRO A 277 -15.38 6.40 18.25
N GLU A 278 -14.62 6.32 19.32
CA GLU A 278 -13.35 7.03 19.47
C GLU A 278 -12.31 6.56 18.43
N VAL A 279 -12.21 5.24 18.20
CA VAL A 279 -11.31 4.69 17.21
C VAL A 279 -11.78 5.02 15.80
N LEU A 280 -13.07 4.96 15.54
CA LEU A 280 -13.65 5.35 14.26
C LEU A 280 -13.40 6.83 13.95
N HIS A 281 -13.52 7.71 14.94
CA HIS A 281 -13.15 9.11 14.79
C HIS A 281 -11.66 9.29 14.49
N LEU A 282 -10.79 8.49 15.12
CA LEU A 282 -9.36 8.48 14.83
C LEU A 282 -9.07 8.06 13.38
N VAL A 283 -9.81 7.11 12.81
CA VAL A 283 -9.72 6.76 11.38
C VAL A 283 -9.92 8.01 10.51
N GLY A 284 -10.94 8.79 10.79
CA GLY A 284 -11.22 10.04 10.08
C GLY A 284 -10.11 11.09 10.22
N ILE A 285 -9.58 11.25 11.42
CA ILE A 285 -8.46 12.18 11.69
C ILE A 285 -7.20 11.74 10.94
N VAL A 286 -6.84 10.46 10.99
CA VAL A 286 -5.69 9.91 10.27
C VAL A 286 -5.82 10.19 8.77
N GLY A 287 -6.99 9.94 8.20
CA GLY A 287 -7.28 10.24 6.80
C GLY A 287 -7.13 11.73 6.47
N ALA A 288 -7.72 12.61 7.28
CA ALA A 288 -7.67 14.06 7.08
C ALA A 288 -6.25 14.62 7.16
N VAL A 289 -5.48 14.22 8.16
CA VAL A 289 -4.09 14.67 8.30
C VAL A 289 -3.22 14.14 7.16
N THR A 290 -3.37 12.88 6.79
CA THR A 290 -2.60 12.27 5.70
C THR A 290 -2.90 12.95 4.37
N LEU A 291 -4.16 13.23 4.06
CA LEU A 291 -4.51 13.88 2.79
C LEU A 291 -3.90 15.29 2.66
N LEU A 292 -3.83 16.03 3.75
CA LEU A 292 -3.21 17.36 3.75
C LEU A 292 -1.69 17.27 3.60
N LEU A 293 -1.02 16.45 4.40
CA LEU A 293 0.44 16.30 4.35
C LEU A 293 0.89 15.78 2.98
N ALA A 294 0.18 14.81 2.42
CA ALA A 294 0.48 14.26 1.10
C ALA A 294 0.23 15.28 -0.02
N GLY A 295 -0.81 16.08 0.07
CA GLY A 295 -1.11 17.13 -0.89
C GLY A 295 0.00 18.18 -0.96
N PHE A 296 0.47 18.66 0.16
CA PHE A 296 1.61 19.60 0.20
C PHE A 296 2.90 18.96 -0.32
N ALA A 297 3.18 17.71 0.03
CA ALA A 297 4.34 16.99 -0.47
C ALA A 297 4.30 16.82 -2.00
N ALA A 298 3.14 16.51 -2.57
CA ALA A 298 2.94 16.35 -4.01
C ALA A 298 3.24 17.63 -4.79
N LEU A 299 2.93 18.79 -4.21
CA LEU A 299 3.10 20.10 -4.86
C LEU A 299 4.54 20.40 -5.24
N VAL A 300 5.51 19.86 -4.53
CA VAL A 300 6.93 20.18 -4.71
C VAL A 300 7.75 19.04 -5.30
N GLN A 301 7.13 17.90 -5.61
CA GLN A 301 7.83 16.77 -6.22
C GLN A 301 8.24 17.07 -7.66
N THR A 302 9.37 16.50 -8.06
CA THR A 302 9.94 16.66 -9.41
C THR A 302 9.81 15.39 -10.25
N ASP A 303 9.60 14.24 -9.63
CA ASP A 303 9.40 12.95 -10.28
C ASP A 303 7.92 12.71 -10.56
N ILE A 304 7.57 12.42 -11.81
CA ILE A 304 6.17 12.23 -12.25
C ILE A 304 5.48 11.11 -11.46
N LYS A 305 6.18 10.01 -11.19
CA LYS A 305 5.63 8.89 -10.42
C LYS A 305 5.45 9.26 -8.95
N ARG A 306 6.36 10.02 -8.37
CA ARG A 306 6.26 10.45 -6.97
C ARG A 306 5.13 11.45 -6.75
N VAL A 307 4.85 12.34 -7.70
CA VAL A 307 3.65 13.19 -7.65
C VAL A 307 2.40 12.33 -7.55
N LEU A 308 2.29 11.31 -8.39
CA LEU A 308 1.15 10.38 -8.39
C LEU A 308 1.10 9.52 -7.12
N ALA A 309 2.25 9.14 -6.56
CA ALA A 309 2.31 8.40 -5.30
C ALA A 309 1.75 9.21 -4.12
N TYR A 310 2.16 10.47 -3.98
CA TYR A 310 1.60 11.34 -2.95
C TYR A 310 0.12 11.67 -3.21
N SER A 311 -0.28 11.78 -4.46
CA SER A 311 -1.71 11.93 -4.79
C SER A 311 -2.53 10.70 -4.37
N THR A 312 -2.00 9.50 -4.53
CA THR A 312 -2.64 8.27 -4.03
C THR A 312 -2.78 8.29 -2.52
N MET A 313 -1.72 8.65 -1.81
CA MET A 313 -1.73 8.78 -0.35
C MET A 313 -2.81 9.76 0.11
N SER A 314 -2.94 10.88 -0.57
CA SER A 314 -3.98 11.88 -0.32
C SER A 314 -5.39 11.33 -0.58
N GLN A 315 -5.60 10.65 -1.72
CA GLN A 315 -6.92 10.11 -2.06
C GLN A 315 -7.36 8.96 -1.13
N ILE A 316 -6.45 8.09 -0.74
CA ILE A 316 -6.73 7.07 0.29
C ILE A 316 -7.05 7.76 1.64
N GLY A 317 -6.42 8.88 1.93
CA GLY A 317 -6.78 9.73 3.07
C GLY A 317 -8.24 10.20 3.04
N TYR A 318 -8.76 10.56 1.87
CA TYR A 318 -10.20 10.84 1.69
C TYR A 318 -11.08 9.63 1.99
N MET A 319 -10.65 8.44 1.59
CA MET A 319 -11.41 7.22 1.88
C MET A 319 -11.42 6.92 3.38
N PHE A 320 -10.31 7.12 4.08
CA PHE A 320 -10.25 7.00 5.54
C PHE A 320 -11.10 8.05 6.24
N LEU A 321 -11.07 9.28 5.75
CA LEU A 321 -11.96 10.34 6.25
C LEU A 321 -13.43 9.93 6.09
N ALA A 322 -13.80 9.42 4.93
CA ALA A 322 -15.15 8.93 4.66
C ALA A 322 -15.56 7.81 5.64
N LEU A 323 -14.68 6.84 5.88
CA LEU A 323 -14.93 5.79 6.86
C LEU A 323 -15.11 6.34 8.27
N GLY A 324 -14.26 7.29 8.66
CA GLY A 324 -14.33 7.92 9.99
C GLY A 324 -15.58 8.74 10.26
N VAL A 325 -16.20 9.28 9.22
CA VAL A 325 -17.47 10.01 9.31
C VAL A 325 -18.70 9.14 9.00
N GLN A 326 -18.50 7.83 8.90
CA GLN A 326 -19.55 6.85 8.59
C GLN A 326 -20.20 7.03 7.20
N ALA A 327 -19.46 7.57 6.25
CA ALA A 327 -19.84 7.62 4.85
C ALA A 327 -19.30 6.37 4.12
N TRP A 328 -19.78 5.20 4.53
CA TRP A 328 -19.27 3.88 4.10
C TRP A 328 -19.37 3.69 2.59
N ASP A 329 -20.54 3.97 2.03
CA ASP A 329 -20.78 3.83 0.60
C ASP A 329 -19.90 4.78 -0.21
N ALA A 330 -19.72 6.01 0.27
CA ALA A 330 -18.87 7.01 -0.37
C ALA A 330 -17.41 6.58 -0.41
N ALA A 331 -16.89 5.96 0.65
CA ALA A 331 -15.52 5.44 0.70
C ALA A 331 -15.28 4.38 -0.38
N ILE A 332 -16.18 3.41 -0.51
CA ILE A 332 -16.06 2.33 -1.49
C ILE A 332 -16.32 2.83 -2.91
N PHE A 333 -17.28 3.72 -3.10
CA PHE A 333 -17.52 4.35 -4.40
C PHE A 333 -16.29 5.14 -4.88
N HIS A 334 -15.68 5.92 -4.00
CA HIS A 334 -14.45 6.65 -4.32
C HIS A 334 -13.27 5.71 -4.58
N LEU A 335 -13.17 4.60 -3.85
CA LEU A 335 -12.18 3.56 -4.13
C LEU A 335 -12.30 3.03 -5.56
N MET A 336 -13.51 2.73 -6.01
CA MET A 336 -13.77 2.24 -7.36
C MET A 336 -13.40 3.28 -8.43
N THR A 337 -13.89 4.51 -8.30
CA THR A 337 -13.58 5.58 -9.28
C THR A 337 -12.10 5.93 -9.26
N HIS A 338 -11.48 5.96 -8.09
CA HIS A 338 -10.04 6.17 -7.92
C HIS A 338 -9.23 5.11 -8.64
N ALA A 339 -9.64 3.83 -8.58
CA ALA A 339 -8.98 2.76 -9.32
C ALA A 339 -8.95 3.07 -10.83
N PHE A 340 -10.02 3.59 -11.38
CA PHE A 340 -10.10 3.94 -12.80
C PHE A 340 -9.13 5.07 -13.18
N PHE A 341 -9.25 6.21 -12.57
CA PHE A 341 -8.43 7.36 -12.97
C PHE A 341 -6.98 7.25 -12.49
N LYS A 342 -6.71 6.58 -11.39
CA LYS A 342 -5.34 6.39 -10.91
C LYS A 342 -4.57 5.38 -11.76
N ALA A 343 -5.19 4.28 -12.14
CA ALA A 343 -4.60 3.36 -13.10
C ALA A 343 -4.31 4.06 -14.43
N LEU A 344 -5.26 4.86 -14.92
CA LEU A 344 -5.07 5.67 -16.12
C LEU A 344 -3.85 6.59 -16.02
N LEU A 345 -3.73 7.33 -14.93
CA LEU A 345 -2.63 8.27 -14.72
C LEU A 345 -1.27 7.58 -14.61
N PHE A 346 -1.19 6.46 -13.88
CA PHE A 346 0.06 5.71 -13.78
C PHE A 346 0.47 5.06 -15.10
N LEU A 347 -0.46 4.45 -15.82
CA LEU A 347 -0.15 3.86 -17.12
C LEU A 347 0.25 4.95 -18.13
N ALA A 348 -0.45 6.06 -18.15
CA ALA A 348 -0.08 7.21 -18.97
C ALA A 348 1.30 7.78 -18.59
N SER A 349 1.64 7.83 -17.31
CA SER A 349 2.99 8.23 -16.87
C SER A 349 4.06 7.26 -17.36
N GLY A 350 3.78 5.98 -17.38
CA GLY A 350 4.66 4.97 -17.96
C GLY A 350 4.90 5.20 -19.45
N SER A 351 3.85 5.57 -20.18
CA SER A 351 3.95 5.92 -21.59
C SER A 351 4.82 7.17 -21.82
N VAL A 352 4.68 8.20 -20.99
CA VAL A 352 5.56 9.38 -21.01
C VAL A 352 7.01 9.00 -20.74
N ILE A 353 7.25 8.20 -19.74
CA ILE A 353 8.61 7.78 -19.34
C ILE A 353 9.29 7.01 -20.48
N LEU A 354 8.61 6.05 -21.11
CA LEU A 354 9.16 5.32 -22.26
C LEU A 354 9.36 6.23 -23.48
N ALA A 355 8.42 7.12 -23.77
CA ALA A 355 8.55 8.09 -24.85
C ALA A 355 9.73 9.05 -24.65
N CYS A 356 10.08 9.35 -23.41
CA CYS A 356 11.14 10.26 -23.02
C CYS A 356 12.43 9.55 -22.58
N HIS A 357 12.72 8.36 -23.09
CA HIS A 357 13.98 7.63 -22.83
C HIS A 357 14.24 7.35 -21.33
N HIS A 358 13.20 6.97 -20.60
CA HIS A 358 13.22 6.70 -19.16
C HIS A 358 13.46 7.94 -18.26
N GLU A 359 13.28 9.16 -18.80
CA GLU A 359 13.30 10.37 -17.97
C GLU A 359 12.04 10.43 -17.10
N GLN A 360 12.20 10.69 -15.81
CA GLN A 360 11.12 10.81 -14.84
C GLN A 360 10.96 12.21 -14.27
N ASN A 361 11.97 13.07 -14.44
CA ASN A 361 11.92 14.44 -13.95
C ASN A 361 11.03 15.31 -14.84
N ILE A 362 9.92 15.81 -14.30
CA ILE A 362 8.96 16.62 -15.04
C ILE A 362 9.57 17.90 -15.61
N PHE A 363 10.58 18.47 -14.98
CA PHE A 363 11.24 19.71 -15.44
C PHE A 363 12.18 19.50 -16.64
N LYS A 364 12.53 18.26 -16.93
CA LYS A 364 13.29 17.89 -18.14
C LYS A 364 12.39 17.52 -19.32
N MET A 365 11.09 17.51 -19.10
CA MET A 365 10.06 17.30 -20.11
C MET A 365 9.48 18.65 -20.51
N GLY A 366 8.63 18.67 -21.51
CA GLY A 366 7.89 19.86 -21.94
C GLY A 366 7.36 19.70 -23.35
N GLY A 367 6.26 20.36 -23.65
CA GLY A 367 5.68 20.40 -25.01
C GLY A 367 5.20 19.07 -25.58
N LEU A 368 5.00 18.04 -24.75
CA LEU A 368 4.73 16.66 -25.21
C LEU A 368 3.33 16.44 -25.80
N ARG A 369 2.42 17.41 -25.69
CA ARG A 369 1.02 17.27 -26.15
C ARG A 369 0.87 16.91 -27.62
N LYS A 370 1.81 17.32 -28.48
CA LYS A 370 1.79 17.04 -29.92
C LYS A 370 2.42 15.70 -30.27
N SER A 371 3.43 15.29 -29.51
CA SER A 371 4.18 14.06 -29.75
C SER A 371 3.41 12.81 -29.30
N ILE A 372 2.67 12.90 -28.20
CA ILE A 372 1.89 11.79 -27.60
C ILE A 372 0.47 12.26 -27.23
N PRO A 373 -0.37 12.55 -28.23
CA PRO A 373 -1.67 13.17 -27.98
C PRO A 373 -2.65 12.31 -27.18
N LEU A 374 -2.68 11.00 -27.39
CA LEU A 374 -3.52 10.10 -26.61
C LEU A 374 -3.14 10.12 -25.13
N VAL A 375 -1.85 10.08 -24.84
CA VAL A 375 -1.34 10.12 -23.46
C VAL A 375 -1.66 11.46 -22.82
N TYR A 376 -1.56 12.55 -23.57
CA TYR A 376 -1.97 13.87 -23.10
C TYR A 376 -3.47 13.91 -22.76
N LEU A 377 -4.32 13.35 -23.60
CA LEU A 377 -5.76 13.25 -23.32
C LEU A 377 -6.02 12.40 -22.05
N CYS A 378 -5.28 11.31 -21.88
CA CYS A 378 -5.37 10.48 -20.66
C CYS A 378 -5.01 11.28 -19.40
N PHE A 379 -3.97 12.10 -19.46
CA PHE A 379 -3.60 12.98 -18.34
C PHE A 379 -4.64 14.06 -18.08
N LEU A 380 -5.21 14.65 -19.11
CA LEU A 380 -6.27 15.65 -18.95
C LEU A 380 -7.51 15.06 -18.29
N VAL A 381 -7.99 13.94 -18.79
CA VAL A 381 -9.19 13.28 -18.25
C VAL A 381 -8.93 12.68 -16.87
N GLY A 382 -7.84 11.95 -16.71
CA GLY A 382 -7.46 11.37 -15.42
C GLY A 382 -7.15 12.44 -14.38
N GLY A 383 -6.46 13.50 -14.75
CA GLY A 383 -6.18 14.63 -13.88
C GLY A 383 -7.44 15.42 -13.51
N ALA A 384 -8.35 15.60 -14.44
CA ALA A 384 -9.65 16.22 -14.19
C ALA A 384 -10.48 15.36 -13.21
N ALA A 385 -10.48 14.03 -13.37
CA ALA A 385 -11.15 13.11 -12.45
C ALA A 385 -10.53 13.13 -11.06
N LEU A 386 -9.20 13.13 -10.96
CA LEU A 386 -8.48 13.24 -9.70
C LEU A 386 -8.80 14.57 -8.99
N SER A 387 -8.86 15.65 -9.74
CA SER A 387 -9.20 16.99 -9.23
C SER A 387 -10.70 17.20 -8.97
N ALA A 388 -11.51 16.20 -9.29
CA ALA A 388 -12.97 16.26 -9.15
C ALA A 388 -13.62 17.41 -9.96
N LEU A 389 -13.22 17.54 -11.24
CA LEU A 389 -13.83 18.55 -12.13
C LEU A 389 -15.34 18.31 -12.23
N PRO A 390 -16.17 19.35 -11.99
CA PRO A 390 -17.62 19.19 -11.87
C PRO A 390 -18.31 18.56 -13.08
N LEU A 391 -19.27 17.67 -12.83
CA LEU A 391 -20.26 17.08 -13.74
C LEU A 391 -19.72 16.10 -14.80
N VAL A 392 -18.48 16.20 -15.20
CA VAL A 392 -17.93 15.42 -16.32
C VAL A 392 -17.00 14.28 -15.91
N THR A 393 -16.62 14.20 -14.64
CA THR A 393 -15.65 13.21 -14.14
C THR A 393 -16.25 12.32 -13.08
N ALA A 394 -15.76 11.06 -13.02
CA ALA A 394 -16.16 10.10 -12.00
C ALA A 394 -15.76 10.58 -10.59
N GLY A 395 -14.59 11.19 -10.45
CA GLY A 395 -14.07 11.66 -9.18
C GLY A 395 -14.89 12.77 -8.52
N PHE A 396 -15.58 13.59 -9.30
CA PHE A 396 -16.49 14.61 -8.78
C PHE A 396 -17.62 13.99 -7.95
N PHE A 397 -18.32 13.01 -8.51
CA PHE A 397 -19.45 12.38 -7.85
C PHE A 397 -19.04 11.63 -6.59
N SER A 398 -17.93 10.90 -6.62
CA SER A 398 -17.47 10.13 -5.47
C SER A 398 -16.91 11.00 -4.35
N LYS A 399 -16.14 12.02 -4.67
CA LYS A 399 -15.53 12.92 -3.68
C LYS A 399 -16.59 13.78 -2.97
N ASP A 400 -17.58 14.26 -3.69
CA ASP A 400 -18.66 15.07 -3.11
C ASP A 400 -19.52 14.28 -2.12
N GLU A 401 -19.72 12.99 -2.36
CA GLU A 401 -20.39 12.12 -1.38
C GLU A 401 -19.61 12.00 -0.07
N ILE A 402 -18.27 11.97 -0.13
CA ILE A 402 -17.42 11.96 1.06
C ILE A 402 -17.61 13.25 1.87
N LEU A 403 -17.53 14.39 1.20
CA LEU A 403 -17.71 15.69 1.85
C LEU A 403 -19.12 15.88 2.40
N ALA A 404 -20.12 15.41 1.68
CA ALA A 404 -21.51 15.40 2.11
C ALA A 404 -21.71 14.56 3.37
N GLY A 405 -21.11 13.38 3.44
CA GLY A 405 -21.13 12.52 4.62
C GLY A 405 -20.50 13.18 5.84
N ALA A 406 -19.36 13.85 5.66
CA ALA A 406 -18.72 14.61 6.73
C ALA A 406 -19.60 15.74 7.26
N MET A 407 -20.24 16.49 6.38
CA MET A 407 -21.14 17.57 6.74
C MET A 407 -22.42 17.06 7.42
N ALA A 408 -23.04 16.01 6.89
CA ALA A 408 -24.28 15.42 7.39
C ALA A 408 -24.11 14.87 8.82
N ASN A 409 -22.94 14.33 9.15
CA ASN A 409 -22.63 13.78 10.46
C ASN A 409 -21.96 14.78 11.42
N GLY A 410 -21.97 16.07 11.08
CA GLY A 410 -21.50 17.14 11.96
C GLY A 410 -19.96 17.30 12.05
N HIS A 411 -19.20 16.64 11.18
CA HIS A 411 -17.75 16.72 11.15
C HIS A 411 -17.26 17.83 10.21
N ILE A 412 -17.60 19.06 10.53
CA ILE A 412 -17.28 20.25 9.71
C ILE A 412 -15.76 20.43 9.56
N ASN A 413 -14.99 20.20 10.61
CA ASN A 413 -13.53 20.30 10.56
C ASN A 413 -12.92 19.34 9.54
N LEU A 414 -13.41 18.11 9.48
CA LEU A 414 -12.96 17.11 8.51
C LEU A 414 -13.39 17.48 7.09
N MET A 415 -14.59 18.03 6.92
CA MET A 415 -15.06 18.54 5.63
C MET A 415 -14.16 19.68 5.14
N VAL A 416 -13.81 20.64 5.99
CA VAL A 416 -12.90 21.73 5.65
C VAL A 416 -11.52 21.20 5.25
N ALA A 417 -10.98 20.24 5.99
CA ALA A 417 -9.72 19.57 5.61
C ALA A 417 -9.83 18.93 4.22
N GLY A 418 -10.95 18.28 3.92
CA GLY A 418 -11.24 17.72 2.60
C GLY A 418 -11.30 18.78 1.49
N LEU A 419 -11.89 19.94 1.74
CA LEU A 419 -11.93 21.04 0.77
C LEU A 419 -10.53 21.66 0.52
N VAL A 420 -9.75 21.85 1.57
CA VAL A 420 -8.35 22.31 1.43
C VAL A 420 -7.52 21.30 0.63
N GLY A 421 -7.68 20.03 0.93
CA GLY A 421 -7.05 18.94 0.17
C GLY A 421 -7.49 18.91 -1.29
N ALA A 422 -8.76 19.20 -1.59
CA ALA A 422 -9.28 19.29 -2.95
C ALA A 422 -8.62 20.42 -3.75
N PHE A 423 -8.45 21.57 -3.13
CA PHE A 423 -7.71 22.69 -3.73
C PHE A 423 -6.26 22.28 -4.05
N MET A 424 -5.58 21.66 -3.09
CA MET A 424 -4.21 21.16 -3.29
C MET A 424 -4.13 20.12 -4.40
N THR A 425 -5.09 19.22 -4.47
CA THR A 425 -5.15 18.19 -5.51
C THR A 425 -5.24 18.79 -6.91
N SER A 426 -6.11 19.77 -7.11
CA SER A 426 -6.21 20.50 -8.38
C SER A 426 -4.89 21.19 -8.73
N LEU A 427 -4.28 21.82 -7.73
CA LEU A 427 -3.06 22.60 -7.91
C LEU A 427 -1.87 21.72 -8.34
N TYR A 428 -1.55 20.65 -7.59
CA TYR A 428 -0.39 19.82 -7.92
C TYR A 428 -0.61 18.94 -9.15
N THR A 429 -1.84 18.50 -9.41
CA THR A 429 -2.15 17.66 -10.56
C THR A 429 -1.96 18.45 -11.86
N PHE A 430 -2.55 19.63 -11.97
CA PHE A 430 -2.43 20.46 -13.17
C PHE A 430 -1.06 21.14 -13.26
N ARG A 431 -0.38 21.41 -12.15
CA ARG A 431 1.04 21.75 -12.17
C ARG A 431 1.84 20.72 -12.97
N MET A 432 1.70 19.45 -12.63
CA MET A 432 2.38 18.35 -13.30
C MET A 432 2.01 18.29 -14.79
N ILE A 433 0.73 18.34 -15.12
CA ILE A 433 0.25 18.29 -16.51
C ILE A 433 0.80 19.46 -17.34
N PHE A 434 0.75 20.67 -16.82
CA PHE A 434 1.23 21.85 -17.55
C PHE A 434 2.75 21.87 -17.72
N ILE A 435 3.50 21.36 -16.75
CA ILE A 435 4.96 21.25 -16.87
C ILE A 435 5.33 20.20 -17.93
N VAL A 436 4.68 19.04 -17.90
CA VAL A 436 5.02 17.90 -18.79
C VAL A 436 4.58 18.15 -20.24
N PHE A 437 3.37 18.63 -20.46
CA PHE A 437 2.76 18.68 -21.80
C PHE A 437 2.78 20.03 -22.48
N HIS A 438 2.99 21.10 -21.74
CA HIS A 438 3.03 22.46 -22.25
C HIS A 438 4.43 23.07 -22.12
N GLY A 439 4.62 24.23 -22.72
CA GLY A 439 5.91 24.92 -22.73
C GLY A 439 6.82 24.48 -23.87
N LYS A 440 8.10 24.74 -23.73
CA LYS A 440 9.12 24.35 -24.71
C LYS A 440 9.48 22.87 -24.56
N GLU A 441 9.59 22.19 -25.70
CA GLU A 441 10.11 20.82 -25.74
C GLU A 441 11.58 20.81 -25.31
N GLN A 442 11.90 20.03 -24.30
CA GLN A 442 13.26 19.85 -23.79
C GLN A 442 13.82 18.47 -24.10
N ILE A 443 12.95 17.52 -24.40
CA ILE A 443 13.30 16.18 -24.80
C ILE A 443 12.43 15.76 -25.98
N HIS A 444 13.04 15.14 -26.99
CA HIS A 444 12.29 14.62 -28.12
C HIS A 444 11.64 13.30 -27.76
N ALA A 445 10.31 13.27 -27.69
CA ALA A 445 9.55 12.09 -27.34
C ALA A 445 9.28 11.21 -28.58
N HIS A 446 9.47 9.90 -28.40
CA HIS A 446 9.07 8.92 -29.42
C HIS A 446 7.56 8.66 -29.36
N ALA A 447 6.98 8.36 -30.52
CA ALA A 447 5.59 7.90 -30.55
C ALA A 447 5.43 6.55 -29.83
N VAL A 448 4.39 6.44 -29.02
CA VAL A 448 4.00 5.20 -28.35
C VAL A 448 2.76 4.63 -29.03
N LYS A 449 2.84 3.39 -29.52
CA LYS A 449 1.81 2.74 -30.33
C LYS A 449 1.64 1.27 -29.93
N GLY A 450 0.46 0.75 -30.18
CA GLY A 450 0.12 -0.66 -29.99
C GLY A 450 -1.29 -0.81 -29.43
N VAL A 451 -1.94 -1.91 -29.78
CA VAL A 451 -3.29 -2.21 -29.26
C VAL A 451 -3.25 -2.47 -27.75
N THR A 452 -2.27 -3.22 -27.29
CA THR A 452 -2.08 -3.53 -25.86
C THR A 452 -1.66 -2.31 -25.03
N HIS A 453 -1.13 -1.26 -25.65
CA HIS A 453 -0.89 0.03 -25.04
C HIS A 453 -2.17 0.89 -25.00
N SER A 454 -2.80 1.06 -26.16
CA SER A 454 -3.85 2.06 -26.34
C SER A 454 -5.21 1.62 -25.79
N LEU A 455 -5.55 0.33 -25.92
CA LEU A 455 -6.87 -0.17 -25.46
C LEU A 455 -7.08 -0.03 -23.95
N PRO A 456 -6.15 -0.43 -23.08
CA PRO A 456 -6.31 -0.19 -21.64
C PRO A 456 -6.46 1.30 -21.30
N LEU A 457 -5.69 2.15 -21.95
CA LEU A 457 -5.77 3.60 -21.72
C LEU A 457 -7.13 4.16 -22.14
N ILE A 458 -7.66 3.76 -23.30
CA ILE A 458 -8.97 4.23 -23.77
C ILE A 458 -10.10 3.75 -22.86
N VAL A 459 -10.08 2.50 -22.44
CA VAL A 459 -11.09 1.95 -21.53
C VAL A 459 -11.09 2.69 -20.18
N LEU A 460 -9.92 2.88 -19.59
CA LEU A 460 -9.78 3.60 -18.32
C LEU A 460 -10.12 5.09 -18.47
N LEU A 461 -9.83 5.70 -19.63
CA LEU A 461 -10.21 7.07 -19.94
C LEU A 461 -11.73 7.24 -19.92
N ILE A 462 -12.45 6.34 -20.57
CA ILE A 462 -13.93 6.34 -20.58
C ILE A 462 -14.48 6.17 -19.16
N LEU A 463 -13.93 5.23 -18.39
CA LEU A 463 -14.35 4.98 -17.01
C LEU A 463 -13.97 6.12 -16.04
N SER A 464 -13.05 6.98 -16.41
CA SER A 464 -12.68 8.16 -15.60
C SER A 464 -13.62 9.35 -15.85
N THR A 465 -14.46 9.30 -16.88
CA THR A 465 -15.53 10.26 -17.12
C THR A 465 -16.77 9.92 -16.26
N PHE A 466 -17.85 10.67 -16.43
CA PHE A 466 -19.12 10.39 -15.76
C PHE A 466 -19.64 8.96 -15.99
N VAL A 467 -19.20 8.28 -17.04
CA VAL A 467 -19.56 6.87 -17.32
C VAL A 467 -19.17 5.95 -16.17
N GLY A 468 -17.98 6.15 -15.59
CA GLY A 468 -17.55 5.40 -14.42
C GLY A 468 -18.40 5.64 -13.18
N ALA A 469 -18.94 6.85 -13.03
CA ALA A 469 -19.83 7.20 -11.93
C ALA A 469 -21.23 6.60 -12.05
N LEU A 470 -21.62 6.13 -13.24
CA LEU A 470 -22.89 5.40 -13.44
C LEU A 470 -22.84 3.98 -12.86
N ILE A 471 -21.66 3.46 -12.60
CA ILE A 471 -21.47 2.17 -11.95
C ILE A 471 -21.61 2.40 -10.43
N VAL A 472 -22.69 1.91 -9.85
CA VAL A 472 -22.94 2.05 -8.41
C VAL A 472 -22.63 0.74 -7.71
N PRO A 473 -21.73 0.71 -6.71
CA PRO A 473 -21.46 -0.50 -5.96
C PRO A 473 -22.72 -1.00 -5.22
N PRO A 474 -23.02 -2.31 -5.25
CA PRO A 474 -24.21 -2.87 -4.62
C PRO A 474 -24.00 -3.08 -3.11
N LEU A 475 -23.95 -2.00 -2.35
CA LEU A 475 -23.58 -2.00 -0.92
C LEU A 475 -24.78 -2.00 0.02
N GLN A 476 -25.99 -1.89 -0.50
CA GLN A 476 -27.20 -1.92 0.29
C GLN A 476 -27.35 -3.27 1.01
N GLY A 477 -27.59 -3.21 2.31
CA GLY A 477 -27.68 -4.41 3.16
C GLY A 477 -26.34 -5.00 3.60
N VAL A 478 -25.24 -4.53 3.05
CA VAL A 478 -23.87 -4.94 3.44
C VAL A 478 -23.25 -3.95 4.41
N LEU A 479 -23.37 -2.65 4.10
CA LEU A 479 -22.87 -1.55 4.91
C LEU A 479 -24.04 -0.72 5.46
N PRO A 480 -23.85 -0.06 6.62
CA PRO A 480 -24.85 0.86 7.15
C PRO A 480 -25.14 1.99 6.16
N GLN A 481 -26.39 2.44 6.14
CA GLN A 481 -26.78 3.58 5.30
C GLN A 481 -26.10 4.87 5.80
N THR A 482 -25.59 5.64 4.85
CA THR A 482 -25.05 6.97 5.14
C THR A 482 -26.18 7.96 5.38
N THR A 483 -26.00 8.87 6.34
CA THR A 483 -26.94 9.96 6.57
C THR A 483 -26.98 10.88 5.36
N GLU A 484 -28.16 11.10 4.80
CA GLU A 484 -28.34 11.97 3.65
C GLU A 484 -28.35 13.45 4.10
N LEU A 485 -27.72 14.29 3.32
CA LEU A 485 -27.71 15.73 3.48
C LEU A 485 -28.99 16.32 2.84
N ALA A 486 -29.54 17.39 3.44
CA ALA A 486 -30.67 18.10 2.83
C ALA A 486 -30.30 18.63 1.44
N HIS A 487 -31.24 18.56 0.50
CA HIS A 487 -30.99 18.88 -0.92
C HIS A 487 -30.36 20.25 -1.16
N GLY A 488 -30.80 21.29 -0.44
CA GLY A 488 -30.22 22.63 -0.53
C GLY A 488 -28.78 22.73 -0.03
N SER A 489 -28.47 22.00 1.05
CA SER A 489 -27.11 21.92 1.60
C SER A 489 -26.20 21.11 0.69
N MET A 490 -26.71 20.05 0.07
CA MET A 490 -25.97 19.25 -0.91
C MET A 490 -25.59 20.08 -2.13
N LEU A 491 -26.52 20.85 -2.69
CA LEU A 491 -26.26 21.74 -3.82
C LEU A 491 -25.20 22.81 -3.48
N THR A 492 -25.28 23.40 -2.29
CA THR A 492 -24.28 24.37 -1.82
C THR A 492 -22.90 23.75 -1.73
N LEU A 493 -22.80 22.53 -1.22
CA LEU A 493 -21.54 21.80 -1.11
C LEU A 493 -20.96 21.45 -2.49
N GLU A 494 -21.79 20.97 -3.41
CA GLU A 494 -21.39 20.66 -4.79
C GLU A 494 -20.85 21.90 -5.52
N ILE A 495 -21.52 23.03 -5.37
CA ILE A 495 -21.06 24.31 -5.94
C ILE A 495 -19.73 24.72 -5.30
N THR A 496 -19.61 24.63 -3.98
CA THR A 496 -18.39 25.01 -3.26
C THR A 496 -17.22 24.14 -3.66
N SER A 497 -17.37 22.83 -3.68
CA SER A 497 -16.32 21.88 -4.08
C SER A 497 -15.93 22.05 -5.54
N GLY A 498 -16.90 22.28 -6.42
CA GLY A 498 -16.68 22.56 -7.82
C GLY A 498 -15.90 23.85 -8.06
N VAL A 499 -16.24 24.91 -7.35
CA VAL A 499 -15.51 26.18 -7.38
C VAL A 499 -14.08 26.02 -6.89
N VAL A 500 -13.89 25.30 -5.78
CA VAL A 500 -12.55 25.02 -5.23
C VAL A 500 -11.68 24.27 -6.25
N ALA A 501 -12.23 23.25 -6.91
CA ALA A 501 -11.52 22.49 -7.93
C ALA A 501 -11.13 23.38 -9.13
N VAL A 502 -12.07 24.13 -9.66
CA VAL A 502 -11.85 25.02 -10.82
C VAL A 502 -10.85 26.13 -10.50
N VAL A 503 -10.97 26.77 -9.33
CA VAL A 503 -10.02 27.79 -8.88
C VAL A 503 -8.61 27.23 -8.75
N GLY A 504 -8.46 26.02 -8.22
CA GLY A 504 -7.17 25.35 -8.14
C GLY A 504 -6.55 25.10 -9.52
N ILE A 505 -7.36 24.66 -10.48
CA ILE A 505 -6.92 24.43 -11.88
C ILE A 505 -6.51 25.76 -12.53
N LEU A 506 -7.32 26.81 -12.39
CA LEU A 506 -7.02 28.12 -12.96
C LEU A 506 -5.76 28.75 -12.35
N LEU A 507 -5.58 28.58 -11.05
CA LEU A 507 -4.37 29.03 -10.35
C LEU A 507 -3.14 28.28 -10.87
N ALA A 508 -3.23 26.97 -11.06
CA ALA A 508 -2.16 26.17 -11.65
C ALA A 508 -1.85 26.65 -13.08
N ALA A 509 -2.86 26.94 -13.90
CA ALA A 509 -2.69 27.48 -15.23
C ALA A 509 -1.95 28.83 -15.21
N TRP A 510 -2.37 29.72 -14.33
CA TRP A 510 -1.71 31.02 -14.19
C TRP A 510 -0.26 30.93 -13.76
N LEU A 511 0.06 30.02 -12.81
CA LEU A 511 1.41 29.86 -12.26
C LEU A 511 2.36 29.12 -13.20
N TRP A 512 1.90 28.11 -13.95
CA TRP A 512 2.81 27.20 -14.68
C TRP A 512 2.69 27.23 -16.21
N LEU A 513 1.62 27.77 -16.80
CA LEU A 513 1.53 27.91 -18.26
C LEU A 513 2.34 29.08 -18.82
N GLY A 514 2.59 30.10 -18.01
CA GLY A 514 3.32 31.31 -18.41
C GLY A 514 4.81 31.26 -18.11
N LYS A 515 5.39 32.41 -17.80
CA LYS A 515 6.83 32.58 -17.57
C LYS A 515 7.35 31.98 -16.27
N ARG A 516 6.50 31.50 -15.38
CA ARG A 516 6.85 30.89 -14.09
C ARG A 516 7.72 31.77 -13.16
N THR A 517 7.84 33.06 -13.44
CA THR A 517 8.68 33.99 -12.66
C THR A 517 8.21 34.12 -11.22
N LEU A 518 6.90 34.17 -11.01
CA LEU A 518 6.32 34.24 -9.68
C LEU A 518 6.60 32.98 -8.85
N VAL A 519 6.43 31.81 -9.47
CA VAL A 519 6.71 30.53 -8.81
C VAL A 519 8.19 30.44 -8.42
N THR A 520 9.09 30.81 -9.33
CA THR A 520 10.53 30.81 -9.08
C THR A 520 10.89 31.78 -7.95
N SER A 521 10.27 32.97 -7.94
CA SER A 521 10.48 33.96 -6.90
C SER A 521 10.02 33.47 -5.52
N ILE A 522 8.83 32.86 -5.44
CA ILE A 522 8.30 32.28 -4.20
C ILE A 522 9.19 31.12 -3.74
N ALA A 523 9.56 30.21 -4.63
CA ALA A 523 10.41 29.07 -4.31
C ALA A 523 11.81 29.48 -3.79
N ASN A 524 12.35 30.57 -4.32
CA ASN A 524 13.68 31.07 -3.91
C ASN A 524 13.64 31.99 -2.67
N SER A 525 12.48 32.38 -2.20
CA SER A 525 12.34 33.13 -0.94
C SER A 525 12.75 32.26 0.27
N ALA A 526 13.14 32.87 1.38
CA ALA A 526 13.55 32.14 2.57
C ALA A 526 12.45 31.19 3.09
N PRO A 527 11.18 31.62 3.24
CA PRO A 527 10.10 30.71 3.64
C PRO A 527 9.81 29.67 2.56
N GLY A 528 9.89 30.02 1.28
CA GLY A 528 9.66 29.10 0.16
C GLY A 528 10.68 27.97 0.12
N ARG A 529 11.96 28.26 0.36
CA ARG A 529 13.02 27.24 0.44
C ARG A 529 12.84 26.32 1.65
N LEU A 530 12.49 26.90 2.80
CA LEU A 530 12.28 26.11 4.02
C LEU A 530 11.10 25.15 3.87
N LEU A 531 9.93 25.67 3.47
CA LEU A 531 8.73 24.86 3.29
C LEU A 531 8.89 23.88 2.12
N GLY A 532 9.46 24.32 1.02
CA GLY A 532 9.70 23.47 -0.14
C GLY A 532 10.62 22.29 0.17
N THR A 533 11.68 22.51 0.92
CA THR A 533 12.59 21.44 1.37
C THR A 533 11.88 20.48 2.31
N TRP A 534 11.11 21.01 3.25
CA TRP A 534 10.40 20.20 4.22
C TRP A 534 9.32 19.33 3.56
N TRP A 535 8.50 19.91 2.67
CA TRP A 535 7.50 19.18 1.91
C TRP A 535 8.11 18.16 0.93
N TYR A 536 9.21 18.53 0.28
CA TYR A 536 9.93 17.62 -0.63
C TYR A 536 10.43 16.37 0.08
N ASN A 537 10.88 16.49 1.32
CA ASN A 537 11.29 15.38 2.16
C ASN A 537 10.12 14.77 2.97
N ALA A 538 8.90 14.90 2.48
CA ALA A 538 7.70 14.32 3.09
C ALA A 538 7.59 14.64 4.60
N TRP A 539 7.76 15.91 4.94
CA TRP A 539 7.66 16.43 6.32
C TRP A 539 8.71 15.88 7.29
N GLY A 540 9.76 15.26 6.79
CA GLY A 540 10.88 14.75 7.59
C GLY A 540 10.61 13.44 8.33
N PHE A 541 9.54 12.72 8.02
CA PHE A 541 9.23 11.44 8.66
C PHE A 541 10.33 10.39 8.44
N ASP A 542 10.92 10.32 7.24
CA ASP A 542 12.04 9.41 6.97
C ASP A 542 13.26 9.72 7.84
N TRP A 543 13.58 10.99 7.99
CA TRP A 543 14.65 11.42 8.87
C TRP A 543 14.37 11.04 10.33
N LEU A 544 13.14 11.27 10.79
CA LEU A 544 12.72 10.94 12.16
C LEU A 544 12.83 9.42 12.40
N TYR A 545 12.29 8.61 11.49
CA TYR A 545 12.32 7.15 11.64
C TYR A 545 13.73 6.58 11.55
N ASP A 546 14.58 7.14 10.69
CA ASP A 546 16.00 6.77 10.63
C ASP A 546 16.69 7.00 11.97
N LYS A 547 16.46 8.16 12.61
CA LYS A 547 17.07 8.52 13.89
C LYS A 547 16.52 7.73 15.09
N VAL A 548 15.22 7.49 15.10
CA VAL A 548 14.55 6.91 16.29
C VAL A 548 14.53 5.39 16.24
N PHE A 549 14.40 4.79 15.07
CA PHE A 549 14.24 3.34 14.93
C PHE A 549 15.39 2.67 14.20
N VAL A 550 15.77 3.14 13.01
CA VAL A 550 16.71 2.43 12.12
C VAL A 550 18.12 2.45 12.70
N LYS A 551 18.66 3.63 13.02
CA LYS A 551 20.03 3.76 13.56
C LYS A 551 20.21 3.10 14.91
N PRO A 552 19.29 3.23 15.90
CA PRO A 552 19.39 2.49 17.14
C PRO A 552 19.37 0.97 16.94
N PHE A 553 18.47 0.48 16.06
CA PHE A 553 18.40 -0.94 15.73
C PHE A 553 19.73 -1.44 15.13
N LEU A 554 20.25 -0.73 14.13
CA LEU A 554 21.53 -1.07 13.50
C LEU A 554 22.70 -1.00 14.51
N GLY A 555 22.67 -0.04 15.43
CA GLY A 555 23.65 0.06 16.52
C GLY A 555 23.63 -1.16 17.44
N ILE A 556 22.43 -1.57 17.84
CA ILE A 556 22.24 -2.79 18.65
C ILE A 556 22.69 -4.03 17.87
N ALA A 557 22.27 -4.16 16.61
CA ALA A 557 22.67 -5.27 15.74
C ALA A 557 24.19 -5.33 15.56
N TRP A 558 24.85 -4.18 15.39
CA TRP A 558 26.32 -4.11 15.31
C TRP A 558 26.99 -4.55 16.63
N LEU A 559 26.44 -4.12 17.76
CA LEU A 559 26.94 -4.53 19.09
C LEU A 559 26.79 -6.05 19.28
N LEU A 560 25.63 -6.59 18.95
CA LEU A 560 25.33 -8.02 19.08
C LEU A 560 26.05 -8.89 18.05
N LYS A 561 26.44 -8.34 16.88
CA LYS A 561 27.18 -9.08 15.85
C LYS A 561 28.45 -9.74 16.38
N ARG A 562 29.11 -9.14 17.36
CA ARG A 562 30.33 -9.67 18.01
C ARG A 562 30.01 -10.68 19.10
N ASP A 563 28.74 -10.94 19.33
CA ASP A 563 28.26 -11.86 20.35
C ASP A 563 28.96 -11.67 21.71
N PRO A 564 28.74 -10.51 22.37
CA PRO A 564 29.43 -10.20 23.64
C PRO A 564 29.09 -11.22 24.74
N LEU A 565 27.88 -11.80 24.72
CA LEU A 565 27.49 -12.83 25.69
C LEU A 565 28.29 -14.12 25.50
N ASN A 566 28.44 -14.57 24.24
CA ASN A 566 29.27 -15.73 23.95
C ASN A 566 30.76 -15.46 24.23
N SER A 567 31.20 -14.23 24.00
CA SER A 567 32.55 -13.81 24.35
C SER A 567 32.80 -13.90 25.87
N MET A 568 31.80 -13.58 26.69
CA MET A 568 31.89 -13.77 28.15
C MET A 568 31.98 -15.27 28.52
N MET A 569 31.26 -16.14 27.81
CA MET A 569 31.33 -17.59 28.00
C MET A 569 32.70 -18.17 27.67
N ASN A 570 33.52 -17.47 26.87
CA ASN A 570 34.89 -17.85 26.56
C ASN A 570 35.92 -17.45 27.65
N ILE A 571 35.54 -16.63 28.64
CA ILE A 571 36.42 -16.20 29.73
C ILE A 571 37.04 -17.39 30.47
N PRO A 572 36.28 -18.43 30.87
CA PRO A 572 36.88 -19.60 31.53
C PRO A 572 37.91 -20.30 30.65
N ALA A 573 37.66 -20.39 29.34
CA ALA A 573 38.60 -21.01 28.42
C ALA A 573 39.88 -20.16 28.23
N VAL A 574 39.77 -18.86 28.25
CA VAL A 574 40.92 -17.94 28.22
C VAL A 574 41.73 -18.05 29.50
N LEU A 575 41.04 -18.05 30.63
CA LEU A 575 41.69 -18.22 31.95
C LEU A 575 42.39 -19.57 32.07
N SER A 576 41.75 -20.66 31.62
CA SER A 576 42.36 -21.99 31.60
C SER A 576 43.60 -22.05 30.71
N ARG A 577 43.54 -21.43 29.52
CA ARG A 577 44.73 -21.34 28.62
C ARG A 577 45.84 -20.52 29.26
N PHE A 578 45.50 -19.42 29.93
CA PHE A 578 46.51 -18.59 30.61
C PHE A 578 47.14 -19.34 31.77
N ALA A 579 46.34 -20.00 32.61
CA ALA A 579 46.83 -20.86 33.68
C ALA A 579 47.66 -22.03 33.15
N GLY A 580 47.22 -22.68 32.06
CA GLY A 580 48.00 -23.70 31.39
C GLY A 580 49.36 -23.24 30.87
N LYS A 581 49.41 -22.03 30.28
CA LYS A 581 50.70 -21.42 29.87
C LYS A 581 51.60 -21.14 31.06
N GLY A 582 51.05 -20.70 32.18
CA GLY A 582 51.80 -20.51 33.46
C GLY A 582 52.37 -21.84 33.99
N LEU A 583 51.56 -22.88 33.95
CA LEU A 583 52.01 -24.23 34.36
C LEU A 583 53.10 -24.81 33.44
N LEU A 584 52.98 -24.57 32.10
CA LEU A 584 54.00 -24.98 31.15
C LEU A 584 55.39 -24.36 31.42
N LEU A 585 55.46 -23.19 32.08
CA LEU A 585 56.73 -22.61 32.51
C LEU A 585 57.45 -23.44 33.57
N SER A 586 56.69 -24.27 34.30
CA SER A 586 57.26 -25.23 35.28
C SER A 586 57.81 -26.49 34.62
N GLU A 587 57.42 -26.77 33.39
CA GLU A 587 57.83 -27.94 32.59
C GLU A 587 58.99 -27.55 31.66
N ASN A 588 60.19 -27.47 32.24
CA ASN A 588 61.38 -27.05 31.46
C ASN A 588 62.16 -28.23 30.88
N GLY A 589 61.71 -29.48 31.08
CA GLY A 589 62.35 -30.71 30.57
C GLY A 589 63.62 -31.12 31.35
N TYR A 590 64.03 -30.38 32.35
CA TYR A 590 65.22 -30.75 33.14
C TYR A 590 64.82 -31.54 34.36
N LEU A 591 65.25 -32.82 34.40
CA LEU A 591 64.93 -33.71 35.51
C LEU A 591 65.38 -33.13 36.89
N ARG A 592 66.50 -32.44 36.91
CA ARG A 592 67.01 -31.77 38.12
C ARG A 592 66.01 -30.75 38.70
N TRP A 593 65.33 -30.02 37.85
CA TRP A 593 64.31 -29.06 38.26
C TRP A 593 63.11 -29.74 38.88
N TYR A 594 62.62 -30.83 38.29
CA TYR A 594 61.51 -31.58 38.85
C TYR A 594 61.84 -32.21 40.19
N VAL A 595 63.00 -32.81 40.34
CA VAL A 595 63.48 -33.36 41.63
C VAL A 595 63.59 -32.25 42.68
N ALA A 596 64.14 -31.11 42.33
CA ALA A 596 64.27 -29.97 43.26
C ALA A 596 62.89 -29.44 43.70
N SER A 597 61.95 -29.25 42.75
CA SER A 597 60.63 -28.75 43.07
C SER A 597 59.78 -29.74 43.89
N MET A 598 59.91 -31.05 43.62
CA MET A 598 59.26 -32.08 44.42
C MET A 598 59.84 -32.14 45.84
N SER A 599 61.17 -32.02 45.97
CA SER A 599 61.83 -31.99 47.26
C SER A 599 61.46 -30.76 48.08
N ILE A 600 61.40 -29.60 47.45
CA ILE A 600 60.95 -28.38 48.12
C ILE A 600 59.47 -28.50 48.52
N GLY A 601 58.60 -29.01 47.67
CA GLY A 601 57.20 -29.27 47.95
C GLY A 601 57.02 -30.21 49.14
N ALA A 602 57.81 -31.29 49.21
CA ALA A 602 57.77 -32.23 50.32
C ALA A 602 58.21 -31.58 51.64
N VAL A 603 59.30 -30.77 51.62
CA VAL A 603 59.76 -30.02 52.79
C VAL A 603 58.72 -29.02 53.30
N VAL A 604 58.08 -28.29 52.37
CA VAL A 604 57.02 -27.34 52.73
C VAL A 604 55.81 -28.03 53.35
N VAL A 605 55.37 -29.17 52.81
CA VAL A 605 54.27 -29.97 53.38
C VAL A 605 54.63 -30.48 54.75
N LEU A 606 55.85 -31.01 54.94
CA LEU A 606 56.29 -31.46 56.25
C LEU A 606 56.40 -30.33 57.28
N ALA A 607 56.89 -29.17 56.86
CA ALA A 607 56.95 -28.00 57.73
C ALA A 607 55.56 -27.49 58.12
N LEU A 608 54.60 -27.46 57.19
CA LEU A 608 53.20 -27.12 57.49
C LEU A 608 52.55 -28.11 58.43
N LEU A 609 52.82 -29.40 58.28
CA LEU A 609 52.32 -30.44 59.19
C LEU A 609 52.92 -30.32 60.56
N MET A 610 54.18 -29.86 60.71
CA MET A 610 54.84 -29.60 62.01
C MET A 610 54.28 -28.35 62.70
N VAL A 611 53.92 -27.32 61.92
CA VAL A 611 53.36 -26.06 62.46
C VAL A 611 51.89 -26.20 62.85
N LEU A 612 51.13 -27.10 62.18
CA LEU A 612 49.74 -27.36 62.43
C LEU A 612 49.47 -28.40 63.50
N ARG A 613 50.54 -28.95 64.06
CA ARG A 613 50.50 -29.79 65.24
C ARG A 613 50.82 -28.96 66.51
#